data_041a9602abb9d8fdb870f8838318985e
#
_entry.id   041a9602abb9d8fdb870f8838318985e
#
_cell.length_a   1.000
_cell.length_b   1.000
_cell.length_c   1.000
_cell.angle_alpha   90.00
_cell.angle_beta   90.00
_cell.angle_gamma   90.00
#
_symmetry.space_group_name_H-M   'P 1'
#
loop_
_entity.id
_entity.type
_entity.pdbx_description
1 polymer ?
#
loop_
_entity_poly.entity_id
_entity_poly.type
_entity_poly.pdbx_seq_one_letter_code
_entity_poly.pdbx_strand_id
1 'polypeptide(L)'
;EKRVVFMGNSITWNWVRFRGDWFKQNGFISRGISGQTSYQFLLRFRDDVIKLQPKVVVINYGTNDIAENTGAYNEEHTFNNIKAMCDMSRYNKIKVVLASTLPHKGFGWNPRITDAIQKIRSLNNRVKAYAKANNITYVDYFSAMISEDGTQIRPELAEDGVHPNNKGYEIMEALILPIIKKLR
;
A
#
# COMPACT_ATOMS: atom_id res chain seq x y z
N GLU A 1 12.56 -16.23 13.31
CA GLU A 1 13.02 -15.04 12.58
C GLU A 1 11.83 -14.11 12.32
N LYS A 2 11.99 -12.81 12.63
CA LYS A 2 10.86 -11.87 12.66
C LYS A 2 10.81 -11.00 11.39
N ARG A 3 10.91 -11.63 10.20
CA ARG A 3 10.87 -10.92 8.92
C ARG A 3 9.57 -10.15 8.70
N VAL A 4 9.67 -9.01 8.06
CA VAL A 4 8.53 -8.22 7.58
C VAL A 4 8.74 -7.92 6.10
N VAL A 5 7.73 -8.22 5.31
CA VAL A 5 7.73 -7.95 3.86
C VAL A 5 6.78 -6.79 3.57
N PHE A 6 7.24 -5.83 2.77
CA PHE A 6 6.43 -4.74 2.22
C PHE A 6 6.11 -5.06 0.77
N MET A 7 4.86 -5.38 0.50
CA MET A 7 4.32 -5.69 -0.81
C MET A 7 3.69 -4.44 -1.40
N GLY A 8 4.09 -4.05 -2.61
CA GLY A 8 3.56 -2.83 -3.20
C GLY A 8 4.07 -2.53 -4.61
N ASN A 9 3.80 -1.30 -5.02
CA ASN A 9 4.13 -0.73 -6.33
C ASN A 9 5.35 0.20 -6.26
N SER A 10 5.41 1.24 -7.11
CA SER A 10 6.48 2.26 -7.11
C SER A 10 6.63 3.00 -5.79
N ILE A 11 5.56 3.19 -5.02
CA ILE A 11 5.64 3.84 -3.70
C ILE A 11 6.50 2.98 -2.76
N THR A 12 6.30 1.69 -2.72
CA THR A 12 7.12 0.75 -1.94
C THR A 12 8.53 0.59 -2.52
N TRP A 13 8.66 0.56 -3.85
CA TRP A 13 9.95 0.47 -4.54
C TRP A 13 10.82 1.72 -4.29
N ASN A 14 10.26 2.92 -4.38
CA ASN A 14 10.95 4.17 -4.07
C ASN A 14 11.29 4.30 -2.58
N TRP A 15 10.43 3.77 -1.70
CA TRP A 15 10.66 3.84 -0.26
C TRP A 15 12.00 3.23 0.12
N VAL A 16 12.29 2.02 -0.33
CA VAL A 16 13.60 1.40 -0.04
C VAL A 16 14.76 2.12 -0.73
N ARG A 17 14.54 2.76 -1.87
CA ARG A 17 15.56 3.54 -2.59
C ARG A 17 15.92 4.84 -1.86
N PHE A 18 14.94 5.52 -1.32
CA PHE A 18 15.16 6.79 -0.61
C PHE A 18 15.48 6.59 0.88
N ARG A 19 14.96 5.54 1.47
CA ARG A 19 15.04 5.25 2.91
C ARG A 19 15.63 3.86 3.20
N GLY A 20 16.62 3.45 2.39
CA GLY A 20 17.22 2.11 2.48
C GLY A 20 17.78 1.77 3.86
N ASP A 21 18.36 2.75 4.56
CA ASP A 21 18.89 2.55 5.91
C ASP A 21 17.76 2.21 6.91
N TRP A 22 16.60 2.83 6.78
CA TRP A 22 15.45 2.51 7.62
C TRP A 22 14.99 1.06 7.42
N PHE A 23 14.93 0.59 6.18
CA PHE A 23 14.64 -0.81 5.87
C PHE A 23 15.67 -1.75 6.45
N LYS A 24 16.95 -1.44 6.26
CA LYS A 24 18.08 -2.25 6.75
C LYS A 24 18.12 -2.35 8.27
N GLN A 25 17.99 -1.22 8.97
CA GLN A 25 18.01 -1.16 10.44
C GLN A 25 16.87 -1.95 11.08
N ASN A 26 15.71 -2.03 10.40
CA ASN A 26 14.54 -2.74 10.89
C ASN A 26 14.45 -4.19 10.40
N GLY A 27 15.33 -4.61 9.49
CA GLY A 27 15.30 -5.95 8.88
C GLY A 27 14.07 -6.15 7.98
N PHE A 28 13.61 -5.08 7.30
CA PHE A 28 12.47 -5.12 6.40
C PHE A 28 12.88 -5.50 4.97
N ILE A 29 12.00 -6.19 4.28
CA ILE A 29 12.19 -6.65 2.90
C ILE A 29 11.17 -5.94 2.01
N SER A 30 11.66 -5.18 1.04
CA SER A 30 10.79 -4.57 0.02
C SER A 30 10.52 -5.54 -1.12
N ARG A 31 9.26 -5.64 -1.51
CA ARG A 31 8.76 -6.31 -2.71
C ARG A 31 7.93 -5.34 -3.56
N GLY A 32 8.35 -4.08 -3.59
CA GLY A 32 7.78 -3.07 -4.48
C GLY A 32 8.25 -3.26 -5.91
N ILE A 33 7.32 -3.20 -6.87
CA ILE A 33 7.61 -3.15 -8.30
C ILE A 33 6.81 -2.00 -8.93
N SER A 34 7.52 -1.08 -9.59
CA SER A 34 6.92 0.11 -10.19
C SER A 34 5.83 -0.25 -11.21
N GLY A 35 4.74 0.52 -11.21
CA GLY A 35 3.64 0.39 -12.16
C GLY A 35 2.66 -0.76 -11.91
N GLN A 36 2.94 -1.66 -10.97
CA GLN A 36 2.12 -2.84 -10.76
C GLN A 36 0.79 -2.55 -10.05
N THR A 37 -0.22 -3.33 -10.45
CA THR A 37 -1.57 -3.37 -9.89
C THR A 37 -1.75 -4.54 -8.93
N SER A 38 -2.90 -4.58 -8.23
CA SER A 38 -3.25 -5.70 -7.34
C SER A 38 -3.33 -7.04 -8.07
N TYR A 39 -3.66 -7.07 -9.36
CA TYR A 39 -3.65 -8.28 -10.18
C TYR A 39 -2.24 -8.86 -10.29
N GLN A 40 -1.26 -8.02 -10.54
CA GLN A 40 0.15 -8.42 -10.65
C GLN A 40 0.73 -8.79 -9.28
N PHE A 41 0.32 -8.11 -8.20
CA PHE A 41 0.66 -8.52 -6.83
C PHE A 41 0.22 -9.96 -6.56
N LEU A 42 -1.03 -10.27 -6.90
CA LEU A 42 -1.61 -11.59 -6.67
C LEU A 42 -0.83 -12.69 -7.39
N LEU A 43 -0.43 -12.44 -8.65
CA LEU A 43 0.35 -13.40 -9.45
C LEU A 43 1.71 -13.76 -8.83
N ARG A 44 2.39 -12.79 -8.19
CA ARG A 44 3.71 -12.99 -7.58
C ARG A 44 3.68 -13.15 -6.06
N PHE A 45 2.51 -13.11 -5.43
CA PHE A 45 2.39 -13.09 -3.98
C PHE A 45 2.98 -14.32 -3.30
N ARG A 46 2.83 -15.49 -3.91
CA ARG A 46 3.40 -16.75 -3.41
C ARG A 46 4.93 -16.69 -3.36
N ASP A 47 5.56 -16.23 -4.44
CA ASP A 47 7.02 -16.16 -4.52
C ASP A 47 7.59 -15.04 -3.65
N ASP A 48 6.98 -13.88 -3.65
CA ASP A 48 7.50 -12.69 -3.01
C ASP A 48 7.13 -12.55 -1.53
N VAL A 49 6.09 -13.25 -1.07
CA VAL A 49 5.64 -13.19 0.33
C VAL A 49 5.63 -14.55 0.97
N ILE A 50 4.85 -15.50 0.45
CA ILE A 50 4.60 -16.77 1.14
C ILE A 50 5.89 -17.58 1.30
N LYS A 51 6.70 -17.71 0.25
CA LYS A 51 7.97 -18.44 0.30
C LYS A 51 9.02 -17.81 1.24
N LEU A 52 8.93 -16.53 1.50
CA LEU A 52 9.81 -15.83 2.45
C LEU A 52 9.41 -16.10 3.92
N GLN A 53 8.22 -16.65 4.16
CA GLN A 53 7.70 -16.95 5.48
C GLN A 53 7.84 -15.78 6.48
N PRO A 54 7.37 -14.56 6.14
CA PRO A 54 7.51 -13.43 7.05
C PRO A 54 6.57 -13.59 8.24
N LYS A 55 6.88 -12.90 9.33
CA LYS A 55 5.95 -12.77 10.46
C LYS A 55 4.79 -11.83 10.11
N VAL A 56 5.10 -10.79 9.35
CA VAL A 56 4.15 -9.74 8.96
C VAL A 56 4.34 -9.41 7.48
N VAL A 57 3.26 -9.19 6.77
CA VAL A 57 3.24 -8.54 5.44
C VAL A 57 2.46 -7.24 5.52
N VAL A 58 3.05 -6.17 5.00
CA VAL A 58 2.39 -4.87 4.78
C VAL A 58 2.04 -4.77 3.32
N ILE A 59 0.77 -4.57 2.98
CA ILE A 59 0.30 -4.50 1.60
C ILE A 59 -0.20 -3.09 1.30
N ASN A 60 0.46 -2.40 0.36
CA ASN A 60 0.04 -1.11 -0.17
C ASN A 60 -0.40 -1.27 -1.63
N TYR A 61 -1.67 -1.03 -1.89
CA TYR A 61 -2.40 -1.37 -3.12
C TYR A 61 -3.16 -0.18 -3.69
N GLY A 62 -3.73 -0.35 -4.88
CA GLY A 62 -4.81 0.48 -5.41
C GLY A 62 -4.38 1.61 -6.33
N THR A 63 -3.22 2.23 -6.14
CA THR A 63 -2.75 3.37 -6.94
C THR A 63 -2.82 3.08 -8.44
N ASN A 64 -2.18 2.02 -8.90
CA ASN A 64 -2.09 1.68 -10.31
C ASN A 64 -3.34 0.97 -10.84
N ASP A 65 -4.13 0.35 -9.98
CA ASP A 65 -5.46 -0.16 -10.33
C ASP A 65 -6.38 0.99 -10.73
N ILE A 66 -6.42 2.04 -9.91
CA ILE A 66 -7.23 3.23 -10.16
C ILE A 66 -6.68 4.03 -11.35
N ALA A 67 -5.36 4.04 -11.55
CA ALA A 67 -4.71 4.62 -12.71
C ALA A 67 -4.91 3.80 -14.01
N GLU A 68 -5.57 2.65 -13.93
CA GLU A 68 -5.90 1.77 -15.06
C GLU A 68 -4.67 1.21 -15.80
N ASN A 69 -3.58 0.94 -15.07
CA ASN A 69 -2.33 0.44 -15.67
C ASN A 69 -2.45 -0.95 -16.33
N THR A 70 -3.43 -1.75 -15.92
CA THR A 70 -3.67 -3.10 -16.48
C THR A 70 -5.10 -3.29 -17.00
N GLY A 71 -5.79 -2.20 -17.31
CA GLY A 71 -7.17 -2.19 -17.79
C GLY A 71 -8.08 -1.34 -16.95
N ALA A 72 -9.33 -1.19 -17.37
CA ALA A 72 -10.33 -0.37 -16.70
C ALA A 72 -10.47 -0.71 -15.22
N TYR A 73 -10.52 0.30 -14.36
CA TYR A 73 -10.65 0.10 -12.91
C TYR A 73 -11.98 -0.55 -12.56
N ASN A 74 -11.90 -1.61 -11.79
CA ASN A 74 -13.03 -2.27 -11.18
C ASN A 74 -12.75 -2.46 -9.68
N GLU A 75 -13.46 -1.73 -8.83
CA GLU A 75 -13.27 -1.76 -7.38
C GLU A 75 -13.50 -3.14 -6.78
N GLU A 76 -14.53 -3.87 -7.25
CA GLU A 76 -14.83 -5.22 -6.77
C GLU A 76 -13.69 -6.20 -7.06
N HIS A 77 -13.11 -6.13 -8.26
CA HIS A 77 -11.97 -6.98 -8.62
C HIS A 77 -10.72 -6.63 -7.81
N THR A 78 -10.41 -5.33 -7.69
CA THR A 78 -9.28 -4.87 -6.85
C THR A 78 -9.45 -5.33 -5.40
N PHE A 79 -10.65 -5.18 -4.85
CA PHE A 79 -10.98 -5.64 -3.51
C PHE A 79 -10.87 -7.16 -3.37
N ASN A 80 -11.32 -7.93 -4.35
CA ASN A 80 -11.18 -9.39 -4.36
C ASN A 80 -9.71 -9.83 -4.38
N ASN A 81 -8.85 -9.13 -5.15
CA ASN A 81 -7.41 -9.39 -5.16
C ASN A 81 -6.80 -9.15 -3.76
N ILE A 82 -7.20 -8.08 -3.08
CA ILE A 82 -6.75 -7.78 -1.70
C ILE A 82 -7.19 -8.88 -0.74
N LYS A 83 -8.45 -9.31 -0.79
CA LYS A 83 -8.96 -10.41 0.03
C LYS A 83 -8.19 -11.70 -0.19
N ALA A 84 -7.92 -12.05 -1.45
CA ALA A 84 -7.16 -13.25 -1.79
C ALA A 84 -5.74 -13.23 -1.20
N MET A 85 -5.04 -12.08 -1.22
CA MET A 85 -3.74 -11.93 -0.57
C MET A 85 -3.84 -12.07 0.95
N CYS A 86 -4.90 -11.54 1.57
CA CYS A 86 -5.16 -11.72 3.00
C CYS A 86 -5.41 -13.19 3.34
N ASP A 87 -6.21 -13.89 2.56
CA ASP A 87 -6.54 -15.30 2.77
C ASP A 87 -5.30 -16.19 2.66
N MET A 88 -4.48 -15.98 1.61
CA MET A 88 -3.20 -16.69 1.48
C MET A 88 -2.26 -16.42 2.65
N SER A 89 -2.19 -15.17 3.12
CA SER A 89 -1.34 -14.81 4.26
C SER A 89 -1.81 -15.49 5.53
N ARG A 90 -3.09 -15.44 5.84
CA ARG A 90 -3.70 -16.03 7.04
C ARG A 90 -3.57 -17.55 7.05
N TYR A 91 -3.80 -18.22 5.91
CA TYR A 91 -3.60 -19.65 5.77
C TYR A 91 -2.15 -20.06 6.12
N ASN A 92 -1.18 -19.22 5.76
CA ASN A 92 0.24 -19.42 6.05
C ASN A 92 0.68 -18.80 7.40
N LYS A 93 -0.26 -18.39 8.27
CA LYS A 93 0.00 -17.80 9.61
C LYS A 93 0.84 -16.52 9.56
N ILE A 94 0.75 -15.77 8.46
CA ILE A 94 1.37 -14.48 8.27
C ILE A 94 0.39 -13.40 8.71
N LYS A 95 0.80 -12.52 9.61
CA LYS A 95 -0.02 -11.36 10.02
C LYS A 95 -0.03 -10.32 8.90
N VAL A 96 -1.22 -9.77 8.64
CA VAL A 96 -1.42 -8.79 7.57
C VAL A 96 -1.61 -7.39 8.15
N VAL A 97 -0.96 -6.41 7.53
CA VAL A 97 -1.28 -4.99 7.68
C VAL A 97 -1.72 -4.48 6.31
N LEU A 98 -2.96 -4.03 6.21
CA LEU A 98 -3.48 -3.36 5.03
C LEU A 98 -3.22 -1.86 5.16
N ALA A 99 -2.50 -1.29 4.20
CA ALA A 99 -2.22 0.15 4.17
C ALA A 99 -3.19 0.85 3.21
N SER A 100 -3.69 2.02 3.62
CA SER A 100 -4.54 2.82 2.72
C SER A 100 -3.79 3.21 1.45
N THR A 101 -4.51 3.27 0.33
CA THR A 101 -4.03 3.97 -0.87
C THR A 101 -3.87 5.46 -0.55
N LEU A 102 -2.78 6.07 -1.00
CA LEU A 102 -2.47 7.48 -0.76
C LEU A 102 -3.44 8.42 -1.50
N PRO A 103 -3.60 9.66 -1.05
CA PRO A 103 -4.59 10.59 -1.60
C PRO A 103 -4.14 11.26 -2.90
N HIS A 104 -4.11 10.52 -4.00
CA HIS A 104 -3.75 11.06 -5.31
C HIS A 104 -4.91 11.87 -5.91
N LYS A 105 -4.61 13.07 -6.45
CA LYS A 105 -5.58 13.87 -7.20
C LYS A 105 -5.85 13.27 -8.58
N GLY A 106 -4.83 12.69 -9.18
CA GLY A 106 -4.83 12.10 -10.50
C GLY A 106 -3.46 11.53 -10.84
N PHE A 107 -3.26 11.15 -12.08
CA PHE A 107 -2.06 10.46 -12.53
C PHE A 107 -1.53 11.12 -13.80
N GLY A 108 -0.29 11.66 -13.76
CA GLY A 108 0.32 12.34 -14.90
C GLY A 108 0.44 11.45 -16.14
N TRP A 109 0.58 10.13 -15.95
CA TRP A 109 0.64 9.17 -17.07
C TRP A 109 -0.72 8.71 -17.60
N ASN A 110 -1.82 9.00 -16.88
CA ASN A 110 -3.18 8.78 -17.35
C ASN A 110 -4.11 9.92 -16.93
N PRO A 111 -4.06 11.07 -17.61
CA PRO A 111 -4.82 12.25 -17.24
C PRO A 111 -6.34 12.11 -17.47
N ARG A 112 -6.79 11.02 -18.09
CA ARG A 112 -8.23 10.73 -18.25
C ARG A 112 -8.91 10.38 -16.92
N ILE A 113 -8.14 9.97 -15.92
CA ILE A 113 -8.67 9.68 -14.57
C ILE A 113 -8.79 10.98 -13.81
N THR A 114 -10.00 11.52 -13.75
CA THR A 114 -10.32 12.80 -13.11
C THR A 114 -10.99 12.65 -11.74
N ASP A 115 -11.37 11.43 -11.39
CA ASP A 115 -12.09 11.05 -10.17
C ASP A 115 -11.26 10.15 -9.22
N ALA A 116 -9.94 10.25 -9.31
CA ALA A 116 -9.01 9.40 -8.55
C ALA A 116 -9.28 9.46 -7.04
N ILE A 117 -9.42 10.66 -6.46
CA ILE A 117 -9.61 10.83 -5.02
C ILE A 117 -10.91 10.19 -4.52
N GLN A 118 -11.99 10.24 -5.29
CA GLN A 118 -13.27 9.61 -4.97
C GLN A 118 -13.14 8.08 -4.98
N LYS A 119 -12.52 7.52 -6.01
CA LYS A 119 -12.23 6.08 -6.11
C LYS A 119 -11.34 5.60 -4.97
N ILE A 120 -10.31 6.36 -4.61
CA ILE A 120 -9.41 6.05 -3.48
C ILE A 120 -10.19 6.03 -2.17
N ARG A 121 -11.04 7.03 -1.91
CA ARG A 121 -11.87 7.06 -0.70
C ARG A 121 -12.80 5.86 -0.62
N SER A 122 -13.47 5.51 -1.73
CA SER A 122 -14.34 4.35 -1.80
C SER A 122 -13.61 3.06 -1.47
N LEU A 123 -12.49 2.80 -2.14
CA LEU A 123 -11.67 1.62 -1.90
C LEU A 123 -11.14 1.57 -0.46
N ASN A 124 -10.58 2.67 0.04
CA ASN A 124 -10.04 2.74 1.40
C ASN A 124 -11.12 2.47 2.46
N ASN A 125 -12.31 3.05 2.32
CA ASN A 125 -13.43 2.81 3.24
C ASN A 125 -13.82 1.34 3.25
N ARG A 126 -13.91 0.73 2.08
CA ARG A 126 -14.26 -0.68 1.92
C ARG A 126 -13.23 -1.61 2.54
N VAL A 127 -11.95 -1.36 2.28
CA VAL A 127 -10.85 -2.16 2.83
C VAL A 127 -10.73 -1.97 4.34
N LYS A 128 -10.90 -0.75 4.85
CA LYS A 128 -10.90 -0.47 6.29
C LYS A 128 -12.03 -1.22 7.01
N ALA A 129 -13.23 -1.23 6.44
CA ALA A 129 -14.36 -1.99 6.99
C ALA A 129 -14.09 -3.49 6.98
N TYR A 130 -13.55 -4.03 5.89
CA TYR A 130 -13.13 -5.43 5.79
C TYR A 130 -12.07 -5.80 6.83
N ALA A 131 -11.04 -4.98 6.97
CA ALA A 131 -9.98 -5.18 7.95
C ALA A 131 -10.56 -5.27 9.37
N LYS A 132 -11.43 -4.34 9.75
CA LYS A 132 -12.11 -4.33 11.06
C LYS A 132 -12.94 -5.60 11.27
N ALA A 133 -13.73 -6.00 10.28
CA ALA A 133 -14.60 -7.19 10.37
C ALA A 133 -13.82 -8.51 10.48
N ASN A 134 -12.59 -8.54 10.00
CA ASN A 134 -11.74 -9.73 9.95
C ASN A 134 -10.54 -9.70 10.93
N ASN A 135 -10.50 -8.74 11.86
CA ASN A 135 -9.39 -8.55 12.80
C ASN A 135 -8.02 -8.43 12.10
N ILE A 136 -8.00 -7.76 10.94
CA ILE A 136 -6.79 -7.42 10.20
C ILE A 136 -6.38 -5.99 10.57
N THR A 137 -5.10 -5.78 10.81
CA THR A 137 -4.59 -4.45 11.12
C THR A 137 -4.65 -3.54 9.89
N TYR A 138 -5.09 -2.31 10.08
CA TYR A 138 -5.16 -1.29 9.04
C TYR A 138 -4.31 -0.08 9.43
N VAL A 139 -3.51 0.46 8.51
CA VAL A 139 -2.77 1.71 8.69
C VAL A 139 -3.27 2.77 7.74
N ASP A 140 -3.62 3.93 8.28
CA ASP A 140 -4.26 5.02 7.55
C ASP A 140 -3.24 6.10 7.15
N TYR A 141 -2.47 5.84 6.09
CA TYR A 141 -1.60 6.85 5.49
C TYR A 141 -2.40 7.97 4.82
N PHE A 142 -3.56 7.64 4.24
CA PHE A 142 -4.40 8.60 3.53
C PHE A 142 -4.75 9.81 4.40
N SER A 143 -5.31 9.55 5.59
CA SER A 143 -5.73 10.62 6.50
C SER A 143 -4.57 11.47 7.02
N ALA A 144 -3.38 10.88 7.15
CA ALA A 144 -2.18 11.59 7.60
C ALA A 144 -1.53 12.43 6.51
N MET A 145 -1.82 12.18 5.24
CA MET A 145 -1.10 12.79 4.11
C MET A 145 -1.98 13.64 3.19
N ILE A 146 -3.30 13.64 3.40
CA ILE A 146 -4.23 14.43 2.59
C ILE A 146 -4.12 15.92 2.89
N SER A 147 -4.32 16.76 1.86
CA SER A 147 -4.40 18.22 1.98
C SER A 147 -5.64 18.65 2.77
N GLU A 148 -5.59 19.87 3.31
CA GLU A 148 -6.68 20.42 4.12
C GLU A 148 -8.02 20.50 3.37
N ASP A 149 -7.95 20.82 2.07
CA ASP A 149 -9.14 20.85 1.20
C ASP A 149 -9.65 19.45 0.82
N GLY A 150 -8.92 18.39 1.18
CA GLY A 150 -9.33 17.00 0.96
C GLY A 150 -9.24 16.53 -0.49
N THR A 151 -8.51 17.23 -1.36
CA THR A 151 -8.49 16.96 -2.81
C THR A 151 -7.28 16.21 -3.32
N GLN A 152 -6.17 16.20 -2.56
CA GLN A 152 -4.91 15.61 -3.02
C GLN A 152 -3.98 15.30 -1.84
N ILE A 153 -2.86 14.64 -2.12
CA ILE A 153 -1.74 14.56 -1.19
C ILE A 153 -1.18 15.97 -0.96
N ARG A 154 -0.77 16.28 0.28
CA ARG A 154 -0.12 17.56 0.56
C ARG A 154 1.08 17.76 -0.36
N PRO A 155 1.17 18.88 -1.11
CA PRO A 155 2.21 19.09 -2.13
C PRO A 155 3.64 18.96 -1.61
N GLU A 156 3.88 19.34 -0.34
CA GLU A 156 5.19 19.23 0.30
C GLU A 156 5.63 17.79 0.58
N LEU A 157 4.72 16.81 0.43
CA LEU A 157 4.98 15.39 0.66
C LEU A 157 5.21 14.59 -0.63
N ALA A 158 4.73 15.10 -1.77
CA ALA A 158 4.84 14.45 -3.06
C ALA A 158 4.78 15.49 -4.19
N GLU A 159 5.91 15.80 -4.80
CA GLU A 159 6.02 16.86 -5.82
C GLU A 159 5.20 16.58 -7.07
N ASP A 160 5.09 15.32 -7.48
CA ASP A 160 4.29 14.88 -8.63
C ASP A 160 2.82 14.55 -8.27
N GLY A 161 2.44 14.73 -7.00
CA GLY A 161 1.11 14.42 -6.49
C GLY A 161 0.81 12.93 -6.30
N VAL A 162 1.82 12.05 -6.48
CA VAL A 162 1.67 10.60 -6.37
C VAL A 162 2.72 9.96 -5.48
N HIS A 163 4.01 10.21 -5.76
CA HIS A 163 5.13 9.54 -5.13
C HIS A 163 5.67 10.34 -3.95
N PRO A 164 5.62 9.79 -2.71
CA PRO A 164 6.17 10.46 -1.55
C PRO A 164 7.65 10.78 -1.70
N ASN A 165 8.04 11.97 -1.24
CA ASN A 165 9.42 12.32 -0.96
C ASN A 165 9.85 11.86 0.44
N ASN A 166 11.05 12.24 0.89
CA ASN A 166 11.54 11.85 2.21
C ASN A 166 10.58 12.25 3.35
N LYS A 167 9.99 13.44 3.30
CA LYS A 167 9.01 13.89 4.31
C LYS A 167 7.75 13.03 4.33
N GLY A 168 7.27 12.66 3.14
CA GLY A 168 6.13 11.76 3.00
C GLY A 168 6.42 10.38 3.59
N TYR A 169 7.59 9.81 3.29
CA TYR A 169 7.99 8.53 3.87
C TYR A 169 8.20 8.58 5.37
N GLU A 170 8.73 9.66 5.94
CA GLU A 170 8.86 9.83 7.39
C GLU A 170 7.50 9.75 8.11
N ILE A 171 6.46 10.32 7.54
CA ILE A 171 5.08 10.17 8.08
C ILE A 171 4.63 8.70 8.02
N MET A 172 4.85 8.03 6.90
CA MET A 172 4.49 6.62 6.74
C MET A 172 5.26 5.74 7.74
N GLU A 173 6.56 5.99 7.93
CA GLU A 173 7.42 5.30 8.89
C GLU A 173 6.94 5.46 10.33
N ALA A 174 6.59 6.69 10.72
CA ALA A 174 6.09 6.99 12.06
C ALA A 174 4.77 6.25 12.37
N LEU A 175 3.92 6.04 11.37
CA LEU A 175 2.66 5.32 11.52
C LEU A 175 2.82 3.80 11.54
N ILE A 176 3.66 3.25 10.65
CA ILE A 176 3.74 1.80 10.46
C ILE A 176 4.66 1.11 11.48
N LEU A 177 5.74 1.75 11.89
CA LEU A 177 6.75 1.12 12.75
C LEU A 177 6.19 0.65 14.11
N PRO A 178 5.39 1.45 14.85
CA PRO A 178 4.78 1.00 16.10
C PRO A 178 3.84 -0.20 15.91
N ILE A 179 3.11 -0.21 14.78
CA ILE A 179 2.21 -1.32 14.42
C ILE A 179 3.01 -2.62 14.23
N ILE A 180 4.07 -2.56 13.42
CA ILE A 180 4.92 -3.73 13.16
C ILE A 180 5.55 -4.25 14.45
N LYS A 181 6.03 -3.36 15.31
CA LYS A 181 6.63 -3.74 16.60
C LYS A 181 5.68 -4.54 17.50
N LYS A 182 4.38 -4.24 17.48
CA LYS A 182 3.36 -4.99 18.22
C LYS A 182 3.03 -6.35 17.60
N LEU A 183 3.21 -6.49 16.29
CA LEU A 183 2.86 -7.69 15.53
C LEU A 183 4.00 -8.72 15.45
N ARG A 184 5.22 -8.33 15.69
CA ARG A 184 6.43 -9.19 15.64
C ARG A 184 6.55 -10.22 16.79
#